data_3bdc0d03454d0ae04a43cc3abff16580
#
_entry.id   3bdc0d03454d0ae04a43cc3abff16580
#
_cell.length_a   1.000
_cell.length_b   1.000
_cell.length_c   1.000
_cell.angle_alpha   90.00
_cell.angle_beta   90.00
_cell.angle_gamma   90.00
#
_symmetry.space_group_name_H-M   'P 1'
#
loop_
_entity.id
_entity.type
_entity.pdbx_description
1 polymer ?
#
loop_
_entity_poly.entity_id
_entity_poly.type
_entity_poly.pdbx_seq_one_letter_code
_entity_poly.pdbx_strand_id
1 'polypeptide(L)'
;MRKRGIRPNVRTYNVLLSGLSRIEDWEEYSVQFKNAKALWQGFLQRIEQLKKIDPMNGEIRSDPAAFYISILAANKDYNAMFDVLNDLDEEGPFSPTEFTYAKMLQSLVYRTQLAPGDTENVAYRNASDAKLLWKQLTKRAVNNPELVSDRVVMYFIKALIKGRPADQLYAFDISHDYLGLSKPGEEAPPKRVEVAPMTLDAVLLLCIITHKHRLCIHYVQQIIDEAIANDRKAIIDRGHMEKVLRSYAAMTIAGSVGESDRAVETIEWMHKYHALGWNVKPEASTYGWGLMSCWRGGDWASAARITELMTGCHAEDFADDPKTSPPRMDRRTKSQMFVPDARDMSCLLRAALASGEVANMRQCLRMATFFGGLRSSSGTKYMDVYLAHGQLSGAVPESNVPKRDEPFYSTKVVSTLADVLKRVLEGTDPAADTPEMKTWRKLKVRAKKTPVPQRSTEPGVKTPDSELQPLGGAGGLAAVERVVDYDLATRSQKPGRIVRR
;
A
#
# COMPACT_ATOMS: atom_id res chain seq x y z
N MET A 1 0.11 24.59 -37.37
CA MET A 1 0.73 23.79 -38.44
C MET A 1 -0.06 23.85 -39.74
N ARG A 2 -1.32 23.33 -39.80
CA ARG A 2 -2.12 23.31 -41.05
C ARG A 2 -2.21 24.67 -41.75
N LYS A 3 -2.44 25.79 -41.05
CA LYS A 3 -2.48 27.16 -41.60
C LYS A 3 -1.17 27.62 -42.23
N ARG A 4 -0.04 26.97 -41.95
CA ARG A 4 1.31 27.28 -42.49
C ARG A 4 1.79 26.21 -43.49
N GLY A 5 0.92 25.31 -43.97
CA GLY A 5 1.29 24.25 -44.92
C GLY A 5 2.19 23.14 -44.35
N ILE A 6 2.49 23.15 -43.05
CA ILE A 6 3.36 22.15 -42.41
C ILE A 6 2.55 20.88 -42.14
N ARG A 7 2.95 19.77 -42.78
CA ARG A 7 2.35 18.45 -42.52
C ARG A 7 2.92 17.85 -41.24
N PRO A 8 2.07 17.39 -40.30
CA PRO A 8 2.54 16.69 -39.09
C PRO A 8 3.25 15.38 -39.47
N ASN A 9 4.39 15.11 -38.84
CA ASN A 9 5.07 13.82 -38.91
C ASN A 9 4.63 12.92 -37.74
N VAL A 10 5.05 11.66 -37.70
CA VAL A 10 4.69 10.70 -36.63
C VAL A 10 5.06 11.21 -35.24
N ARG A 11 6.23 11.86 -35.10
CA ARG A 11 6.66 12.45 -33.82
C ARG A 11 5.69 13.55 -33.31
N THR A 12 5.12 14.34 -34.27
CA THR A 12 4.12 15.37 -33.91
C THR A 12 2.87 14.73 -33.32
N TYR A 13 2.34 13.67 -33.94
CA TYR A 13 1.19 12.93 -33.39
C TYR A 13 1.49 12.30 -32.04
N ASN A 14 2.68 11.73 -31.88
CA ASN A 14 3.13 11.14 -30.61
C ASN A 14 3.13 12.16 -29.47
N VAL A 15 3.70 13.34 -29.68
CA VAL A 15 3.74 14.42 -28.67
C VAL A 15 2.35 14.93 -28.32
N LEU A 16 1.48 15.13 -29.34
CA LEU A 16 0.12 15.63 -29.11
C LEU A 16 -0.76 14.62 -28.36
N LEU A 17 -0.74 13.34 -28.75
CA LEU A 17 -1.49 12.29 -28.09
C LEU A 17 -0.95 12.02 -26.68
N SER A 18 0.38 12.05 -26.49
CA SER A 18 1.00 11.97 -25.16
C SER A 18 0.59 13.13 -24.25
N GLY A 19 0.47 14.35 -24.79
CA GLY A 19 -0.03 15.50 -24.04
C GLY A 19 -1.47 15.32 -23.60
N LEU A 20 -2.34 14.89 -24.52
CA LEU A 20 -3.75 14.64 -24.25
C LEU A 20 -3.97 13.46 -23.29
N SER A 21 -3.13 12.42 -23.31
CA SER A 21 -3.27 11.27 -22.40
C SER A 21 -3.04 11.58 -20.93
N ARG A 22 -2.64 12.81 -20.57
CA ARG A 22 -2.50 13.30 -19.20
C ARG A 22 -3.80 13.87 -18.62
N ILE A 23 -4.83 14.00 -19.42
CA ILE A 23 -6.16 14.43 -18.97
C ILE A 23 -6.79 13.22 -18.24
N GLU A 24 -7.15 13.41 -16.98
CA GLU A 24 -7.74 12.37 -16.13
C GLU A 24 -9.28 12.38 -16.22
N ASP A 25 -9.88 13.57 -16.21
CA ASP A 25 -11.35 13.74 -16.29
C ASP A 25 -11.77 14.20 -17.71
N TRP A 26 -12.24 13.23 -18.48
CA TRP A 26 -12.68 13.48 -19.85
C TRP A 26 -14.14 13.97 -19.96
N GLU A 27 -14.91 13.92 -18.87
CA GLU A 27 -16.31 14.38 -18.87
C GLU A 27 -16.36 15.89 -19.14
N GLU A 28 -15.39 16.64 -18.60
CA GLU A 28 -15.26 18.09 -18.82
C GLU A 28 -14.60 18.47 -20.16
N TYR A 29 -13.93 17.54 -20.84
CA TYR A 29 -13.06 17.83 -22.01
C TYR A 29 -13.54 17.18 -23.32
N SER A 30 -14.85 17.21 -23.59
CA SER A 30 -15.45 16.59 -24.78
C SER A 30 -14.89 17.10 -26.13
N VAL A 31 -14.50 18.38 -26.19
CA VAL A 31 -13.87 18.98 -27.38
C VAL A 31 -12.48 18.38 -27.60
N GLN A 32 -11.69 18.24 -26.55
CA GLN A 32 -10.35 17.64 -26.60
C GLN A 32 -10.43 16.16 -27.00
N PHE A 33 -11.48 15.45 -26.57
CA PHE A 33 -11.70 14.07 -26.99
C PHE A 33 -11.99 13.96 -28.50
N LYS A 34 -12.82 14.86 -29.05
CA LYS A 34 -13.03 14.95 -30.49
C LYS A 34 -11.72 15.26 -31.23
N ASN A 35 -10.90 16.14 -30.68
CA ASN A 35 -9.57 16.45 -31.22
C ASN A 35 -8.65 15.24 -31.18
N ALA A 36 -8.66 14.44 -30.10
CA ALA A 36 -7.88 13.21 -29.99
C ALA A 36 -8.29 12.19 -31.06
N LYS A 37 -9.60 12.00 -31.31
CA LYS A 37 -10.12 11.16 -32.38
C LYS A 37 -9.64 11.65 -33.76
N ALA A 38 -9.71 12.95 -34.01
CA ALA A 38 -9.25 13.54 -35.28
C ALA A 38 -7.72 13.42 -35.45
N LEU A 39 -6.95 13.53 -34.39
CA LEU A 39 -5.50 13.30 -34.42
C LEU A 39 -5.17 11.84 -34.72
N TRP A 40 -5.88 10.89 -34.10
CA TRP A 40 -5.73 9.47 -34.38
C TRP A 40 -6.01 9.13 -35.84
N GLN A 41 -7.13 9.61 -36.41
CA GLN A 41 -7.45 9.42 -37.82
C GLN A 41 -6.40 10.04 -38.76
N GLY A 42 -5.93 11.25 -38.44
CA GLY A 42 -4.85 11.88 -39.22
C GLY A 42 -3.52 11.13 -39.10
N PHE A 43 -3.25 10.50 -37.98
CA PHE A 43 -2.09 9.63 -37.79
C PHE A 43 -2.19 8.38 -38.67
N LEU A 44 -3.32 7.66 -38.66
CA LEU A 44 -3.53 6.48 -39.51
C LEU A 44 -3.36 6.81 -41.01
N GLN A 45 -3.97 7.91 -41.44
CA GLN A 45 -3.79 8.39 -42.83
C GLN A 45 -2.32 8.64 -43.17
N ARG A 46 -1.53 9.19 -42.24
CA ARG A 46 -0.10 9.41 -42.43
C ARG A 46 0.66 8.08 -42.50
N ILE A 47 0.35 7.11 -41.68
CA ILE A 47 0.96 5.78 -41.72
C ILE A 47 0.67 5.09 -43.03
N GLU A 48 -0.58 5.13 -43.53
CA GLU A 48 -0.93 4.56 -44.84
C GLU A 48 -0.17 5.21 -46.00
N GLN A 49 0.01 6.54 -45.96
CA GLN A 49 0.81 7.25 -46.95
C GLN A 49 2.27 6.81 -46.95
N LEU A 50 2.85 6.62 -45.73
CA LEU A 50 4.23 6.17 -45.60
C LEU A 50 4.39 4.73 -46.10
N LYS A 51 3.47 3.82 -45.73
CA LYS A 51 3.47 2.42 -46.16
C LYS A 51 3.39 2.28 -47.70
N LYS A 52 2.65 3.17 -48.35
CA LYS A 52 2.57 3.17 -49.83
C LYS A 52 3.88 3.58 -50.52
N ILE A 53 4.71 4.40 -49.85
CA ILE A 53 6.00 4.85 -50.37
C ILE A 53 7.09 3.83 -50.04
N ASP A 54 7.17 3.44 -48.77
CA ASP A 54 8.14 2.48 -48.23
C ASP A 54 7.56 1.82 -46.98
N PRO A 55 7.16 0.54 -47.02
CA PRO A 55 6.61 -0.18 -45.86
C PRO A 55 7.57 -0.29 -44.67
N MET A 56 8.87 -0.16 -44.91
CA MET A 56 9.91 -0.22 -43.86
C MET A 56 10.45 1.15 -43.48
N ASN A 57 9.76 2.22 -43.86
CA ASN A 57 10.17 3.59 -43.55
C ASN A 57 10.35 3.77 -42.01
N GLY A 58 11.49 4.30 -41.60
CA GLY A 58 11.85 4.49 -40.19
C GLY A 58 10.96 5.46 -39.39
N GLU A 59 10.08 6.23 -40.09
CA GLU A 59 9.03 7.04 -39.44
C GLU A 59 7.82 6.20 -39.01
N ILE A 60 7.61 5.01 -39.57
CA ILE A 60 6.47 4.15 -39.23
C ILE A 60 6.69 3.59 -37.81
N ARG A 61 5.85 3.99 -36.87
CA ARG A 61 5.88 3.53 -35.45
C ARG A 61 4.48 3.46 -34.89
N SER A 62 4.25 2.51 -34.01
CA SER A 62 2.97 2.31 -33.29
C SER A 62 2.86 3.02 -31.95
N ASP A 63 3.92 3.71 -31.46
CA ASP A 63 3.92 4.38 -30.14
C ASP A 63 2.70 5.29 -29.89
N PRO A 64 2.20 6.09 -30.88
CA PRO A 64 1.01 6.92 -30.69
C PRO A 64 -0.24 6.12 -30.33
N ALA A 65 -0.35 4.86 -30.75
CA ALA A 65 -1.48 3.98 -30.41
C ALA A 65 -1.58 3.76 -28.90
N ALA A 66 -0.47 3.58 -28.20
CA ALA A 66 -0.45 3.38 -26.75
C ALA A 66 -1.00 4.58 -25.98
N PHE A 67 -0.72 5.81 -26.43
CA PHE A 67 -1.30 7.02 -25.82
C PHE A 67 -2.79 7.16 -26.16
N TYR A 68 -3.18 6.84 -27.39
CA TYR A 68 -4.58 6.90 -27.77
C TYR A 68 -5.43 5.84 -27.03
N ILE A 69 -4.91 4.64 -26.81
CA ILE A 69 -5.49 3.61 -25.95
C ILE A 69 -5.71 4.16 -24.53
N SER A 70 -4.73 4.88 -23.97
CA SER A 70 -4.87 5.49 -22.63
C SER A 70 -5.98 6.55 -22.61
N ILE A 71 -6.14 7.34 -23.66
CA ILE A 71 -7.21 8.34 -23.80
C ILE A 71 -8.58 7.66 -23.86
N LEU A 72 -8.72 6.60 -24.67
CA LEU A 72 -9.96 5.84 -24.78
C LEU A 72 -10.35 5.19 -23.45
N ALA A 73 -9.38 4.61 -22.75
CA ALA A 73 -9.59 4.00 -21.43
C ALA A 73 -10.05 5.03 -20.38
N ALA A 74 -9.42 6.20 -20.33
CA ALA A 74 -9.81 7.28 -19.42
C ALA A 74 -11.20 7.83 -19.74
N ASN A 75 -11.60 7.82 -21.04
CA ASN A 75 -12.97 8.14 -21.47
C ASN A 75 -13.95 6.94 -21.34
N LYS A 76 -13.53 5.83 -20.74
CA LYS A 76 -14.36 4.61 -20.55
C LYS A 76 -14.78 3.91 -21.86
N ASP A 77 -14.15 4.22 -22.98
CA ASP A 77 -14.45 3.62 -24.32
C ASP A 77 -13.55 2.39 -24.57
N TYR A 78 -13.79 1.31 -23.77
CA TYR A 78 -12.94 0.11 -23.77
C TYR A 78 -13.06 -0.71 -25.07
N ASN A 79 -14.20 -0.67 -25.76
CA ASN A 79 -14.35 -1.37 -27.03
C ASN A 79 -13.44 -0.74 -28.10
N ALA A 80 -13.49 0.58 -28.25
CA ALA A 80 -12.61 1.29 -29.18
C ALA A 80 -11.11 1.08 -28.84
N MET A 81 -10.76 0.85 -27.57
CA MET A 81 -9.40 0.51 -27.18
C MET A 81 -8.92 -0.82 -27.81
N PHE A 82 -9.78 -1.84 -27.84
CA PHE A 82 -9.47 -3.11 -28.50
C PHE A 82 -9.46 -2.98 -30.03
N ASP A 83 -10.34 -2.14 -30.58
CA ASP A 83 -10.34 -1.86 -32.03
C ASP A 83 -9.00 -1.25 -32.46
N VAL A 84 -8.46 -0.29 -31.69
CA VAL A 84 -7.12 0.29 -31.95
C VAL A 84 -6.02 -0.78 -31.96
N LEU A 85 -6.06 -1.74 -31.03
CA LEU A 85 -5.08 -2.83 -31.01
C LEU A 85 -5.20 -3.74 -32.23
N ASN A 86 -6.43 -4.02 -32.67
CA ASN A 86 -6.71 -4.86 -33.82
C ASN A 86 -6.36 -4.17 -35.16
N ASP A 87 -6.37 -2.82 -35.21
CA ASP A 87 -5.95 -2.03 -36.36
C ASP A 87 -4.43 -2.00 -36.58
N LEU A 88 -3.64 -2.44 -35.61
CA LEU A 88 -2.19 -2.54 -35.75
C LEU A 88 -1.78 -3.80 -36.54
N ASP A 89 -0.67 -3.69 -37.26
CA ASP A 89 -0.17 -4.81 -38.06
C ASP A 89 0.23 -6.01 -37.15
N GLU A 90 0.18 -7.20 -37.72
CA GLU A 90 0.65 -8.38 -37.01
C GLU A 90 2.17 -8.35 -36.82
N GLU A 91 2.92 -7.89 -37.82
CA GLU A 91 4.38 -7.81 -37.81
C GLU A 91 4.84 -6.48 -38.41
N GLY A 92 6.11 -6.14 -38.22
CA GLY A 92 6.73 -4.95 -38.82
C GLY A 92 6.68 -3.70 -37.93
N PRO A 93 7.06 -2.53 -38.47
CA PRO A 93 7.23 -1.29 -37.67
C PRO A 93 5.94 -0.74 -37.06
N PHE A 94 4.77 -1.10 -37.61
CA PHE A 94 3.46 -0.69 -37.10
C PHE A 94 2.79 -1.74 -36.24
N SER A 95 3.50 -2.78 -35.80
CA SER A 95 2.99 -3.80 -34.90
C SER A 95 2.92 -3.28 -33.44
N PRO A 96 2.08 -3.89 -32.58
CA PRO A 96 2.04 -3.56 -31.15
C PRO A 96 3.40 -3.77 -30.49
N THR A 97 3.84 -2.77 -29.74
CA THR A 97 5.07 -2.81 -28.94
C THR A 97 4.78 -3.27 -27.50
N GLU A 98 5.83 -3.53 -26.72
CA GLU A 98 5.75 -3.72 -25.27
C GLU A 98 4.91 -2.61 -24.60
N PHE A 99 5.16 -1.36 -25.00
CA PHE A 99 4.47 -0.21 -24.45
C PHE A 99 2.96 -0.23 -24.75
N THR A 100 2.56 -0.71 -25.94
CA THR A 100 1.15 -0.89 -26.31
C THR A 100 0.47 -1.91 -25.39
N TYR A 101 1.06 -3.10 -25.22
CA TYR A 101 0.51 -4.12 -24.32
C TYR A 101 0.47 -3.68 -22.86
N ALA A 102 1.53 -3.00 -22.39
CA ALA A 102 1.55 -2.44 -21.03
C ALA A 102 0.41 -1.44 -20.81
N LYS A 103 0.11 -0.57 -21.80
CA LYS A 103 -0.99 0.39 -21.71
C LYS A 103 -2.37 -0.27 -21.78
N MET A 104 -2.54 -1.29 -22.60
CA MET A 104 -3.77 -2.10 -22.61
C MET A 104 -4.04 -2.72 -21.24
N LEU A 105 -3.07 -3.44 -20.68
CA LEU A 105 -3.20 -4.08 -19.37
C LEU A 105 -3.38 -3.05 -18.24
N GLN A 106 -2.66 -1.93 -18.27
CA GLN A 106 -2.85 -0.82 -17.34
C GLN A 106 -4.29 -0.29 -17.37
N SER A 107 -4.85 -0.13 -18.56
CA SER A 107 -6.22 0.35 -18.75
C SER A 107 -7.26 -0.60 -18.14
N LEU A 108 -7.05 -1.92 -18.25
CA LEU A 108 -7.91 -2.92 -17.61
C LEU A 108 -7.85 -2.85 -16.07
N VAL A 109 -6.65 -2.60 -15.50
CA VAL A 109 -6.50 -2.40 -14.05
C VAL A 109 -7.28 -1.18 -13.59
N TYR A 110 -7.17 -0.05 -14.28
CA TYR A 110 -7.90 1.17 -13.93
C TYR A 110 -9.41 1.06 -14.11
N ARG A 111 -9.89 0.26 -15.08
CA ARG A 111 -11.32 0.03 -15.29
C ARG A 111 -12.03 -0.44 -14.03
N THR A 112 -11.39 -1.26 -13.22
CA THR A 112 -11.96 -1.72 -11.94
C THR A 112 -12.08 -0.60 -10.92
N GLN A 113 -11.18 0.38 -10.92
CA GLN A 113 -11.18 1.52 -10.00
C GLN A 113 -12.29 2.53 -10.34
N LEU A 114 -12.65 2.64 -11.63
CA LEU A 114 -13.61 3.61 -12.14
C LEU A 114 -15.05 3.08 -12.20
N ALA A 115 -15.31 1.84 -11.80
CA ALA A 115 -16.63 1.20 -11.85
C ALA A 115 -17.30 1.21 -10.46
N PRO A 116 -18.12 2.21 -10.12
CA PRO A 116 -18.88 2.20 -8.87
C PRO A 116 -20.00 1.16 -8.95
N GLY A 117 -20.07 0.25 -7.99
CA GLY A 117 -21.19 -0.64 -7.75
C GLY A 117 -21.07 -2.08 -8.24
N ASP A 118 -20.42 -2.36 -9.39
CA ASP A 118 -20.26 -3.73 -9.95
C ASP A 118 -18.78 -4.09 -10.15
N THR A 119 -17.99 -3.87 -9.11
CA THR A 119 -16.54 -4.06 -9.17
C THR A 119 -16.13 -5.50 -9.41
N GLU A 120 -16.90 -6.48 -8.93
CA GLU A 120 -16.57 -7.91 -9.04
C GLU A 120 -16.72 -8.43 -10.48
N ASN A 121 -17.85 -8.17 -11.13
CA ASN A 121 -18.06 -8.60 -12.52
C ASN A 121 -17.10 -7.91 -13.48
N VAL A 122 -16.80 -6.62 -13.24
CA VAL A 122 -15.80 -5.87 -14.01
C VAL A 122 -14.41 -6.47 -13.82
N ALA A 123 -14.04 -6.86 -12.60
CA ALA A 123 -12.75 -7.49 -12.32
C ALA A 123 -12.61 -8.86 -13.01
N TYR A 124 -13.67 -9.67 -13.01
CA TYR A 124 -13.68 -10.96 -13.72
C TYR A 124 -13.55 -10.80 -15.24
N ARG A 125 -14.23 -9.80 -15.80
CA ARG A 125 -14.09 -9.45 -17.21
C ARG A 125 -12.68 -8.99 -17.52
N ASN A 126 -12.11 -8.09 -16.70
CA ASN A 126 -10.75 -7.61 -16.87
C ASN A 126 -9.71 -8.73 -16.82
N ALA A 127 -9.85 -9.68 -15.92
CA ALA A 127 -8.97 -10.85 -15.86
C ALA A 127 -9.08 -11.71 -17.13
N SER A 128 -10.30 -11.87 -17.67
CA SER A 128 -10.52 -12.60 -18.93
C SER A 128 -9.91 -11.88 -20.13
N ASP A 129 -10.13 -10.57 -20.23
CA ASP A 129 -9.57 -9.73 -21.28
C ASP A 129 -8.02 -9.70 -21.20
N ALA A 130 -7.47 -9.60 -20.00
CA ALA A 130 -6.03 -9.66 -19.77
C ALA A 130 -5.42 -10.99 -20.19
N LYS A 131 -6.08 -12.12 -19.93
CA LYS A 131 -5.62 -13.44 -20.39
C LYS A 131 -5.64 -13.57 -21.90
N LEU A 132 -6.63 -12.98 -22.57
CA LEU A 132 -6.67 -12.94 -24.03
C LEU A 132 -5.48 -12.13 -24.58
N LEU A 133 -5.23 -10.94 -24.03
CA LEU A 133 -4.07 -10.10 -24.40
C LEU A 133 -2.75 -10.83 -24.16
N TRP A 134 -2.63 -11.51 -23.01
CA TRP A 134 -1.44 -12.30 -22.68
C TRP A 134 -1.18 -13.42 -23.67
N LYS A 135 -2.24 -14.13 -24.08
CA LYS A 135 -2.13 -15.18 -25.11
C LYS A 135 -1.68 -14.63 -26.47
N GLN A 136 -2.20 -13.46 -26.88
CA GLN A 136 -1.76 -12.81 -28.11
C GLN A 136 -0.29 -12.37 -28.01
N LEU A 137 0.07 -11.73 -26.90
CA LEU A 137 1.43 -11.26 -26.64
C LEU A 137 2.43 -12.42 -26.61
N THR A 138 2.16 -13.50 -25.88
CA THR A 138 3.08 -14.65 -25.76
C THR A 138 3.27 -15.36 -27.09
N LYS A 139 2.24 -15.44 -27.95
CA LYS A 139 2.36 -15.98 -29.31
C LYS A 139 3.37 -15.15 -30.14
N ARG A 140 3.32 -13.82 -30.03
CA ARG A 140 4.25 -12.90 -30.73
C ARG A 140 5.64 -12.89 -30.07
N ALA A 141 5.71 -13.08 -28.77
CA ALA A 141 6.96 -13.10 -28.03
C ALA A 141 7.88 -14.27 -28.36
N VAL A 142 7.38 -15.30 -29.04
CA VAL A 142 8.23 -16.39 -29.58
C VAL A 142 9.27 -15.81 -30.55
N ASN A 143 8.86 -14.87 -31.41
CA ASN A 143 9.73 -14.23 -32.38
C ASN A 143 10.37 -12.92 -31.84
N ASN A 144 9.78 -12.31 -30.82
CA ASN A 144 10.25 -11.06 -30.20
C ASN A 144 10.13 -11.12 -28.67
N PRO A 145 11.09 -11.72 -27.95
CA PRO A 145 11.05 -11.87 -26.49
C PRO A 145 10.95 -10.54 -25.73
N GLU A 146 11.42 -9.43 -26.32
CA GLU A 146 11.40 -8.10 -25.69
C GLU A 146 9.99 -7.55 -25.44
N LEU A 147 8.97 -8.16 -26.06
CA LEU A 147 7.58 -7.79 -25.80
C LEU A 147 7.13 -8.12 -24.37
N VAL A 148 7.77 -9.08 -23.70
CA VAL A 148 7.46 -9.44 -22.32
C VAL A 148 8.43 -8.76 -21.37
N SER A 149 8.13 -7.53 -21.00
CA SER A 149 8.90 -6.77 -20.01
C SER A 149 8.34 -6.95 -18.59
N ASP A 150 9.11 -6.49 -17.60
CA ASP A 150 8.69 -6.40 -16.20
C ASP A 150 7.37 -5.62 -16.03
N ARG A 151 7.23 -4.54 -16.77
CA ARG A 151 6.03 -3.70 -16.76
C ARG A 151 4.79 -4.44 -17.27
N VAL A 152 4.93 -5.20 -18.34
CA VAL A 152 3.85 -6.01 -18.89
C VAL A 152 3.45 -7.10 -17.90
N VAL A 153 4.43 -7.83 -17.35
CA VAL A 153 4.19 -8.85 -16.30
C VAL A 153 3.51 -8.24 -15.09
N MET A 154 3.97 -7.09 -14.61
CA MET A 154 3.39 -6.37 -13.48
C MET A 154 1.90 -6.04 -13.71
N TYR A 155 1.55 -5.41 -14.83
CA TYR A 155 0.15 -5.05 -15.10
C TYR A 155 -0.71 -6.28 -15.36
N PHE A 156 -0.15 -7.33 -15.95
CA PHE A 156 -0.86 -8.60 -16.11
C PHE A 156 -1.22 -9.22 -14.75
N ILE A 157 -0.26 -9.33 -13.84
CA ILE A 157 -0.50 -9.80 -12.47
C ILE A 157 -1.56 -8.89 -11.80
N LYS A 158 -1.43 -7.57 -11.87
CA LYS A 158 -2.41 -6.62 -11.29
C LYS A 158 -3.82 -6.80 -11.84
N ALA A 159 -3.99 -7.13 -13.12
CA ALA A 159 -5.29 -7.38 -13.72
C ALA A 159 -5.92 -8.70 -13.21
N LEU A 160 -5.09 -9.69 -12.84
CA LEU A 160 -5.55 -10.99 -12.33
C LEU A 160 -5.86 -11.00 -10.83
N ILE A 161 -5.25 -10.09 -10.04
CA ILE A 161 -5.37 -10.05 -8.57
C ILE A 161 -6.83 -10.02 -8.11
N LYS A 162 -7.66 -9.22 -8.76
CA LYS A 162 -9.09 -9.08 -8.45
C LYS A 162 -9.98 -10.06 -9.20
N GLY A 163 -9.38 -10.96 -9.97
CA GLY A 163 -10.07 -12.00 -10.73
C GLY A 163 -10.57 -13.14 -9.84
N ARG A 164 -11.05 -14.19 -10.49
CA ARG A 164 -11.48 -15.42 -9.83
C ARG A 164 -10.29 -16.13 -9.17
N PRO A 165 -10.50 -17.05 -8.20
CA PRO A 165 -9.40 -17.82 -7.60
C PRO A 165 -8.48 -18.49 -8.62
N ALA A 166 -9.02 -19.00 -9.74
CA ALA A 166 -8.22 -19.56 -10.83
C ALA A 166 -7.33 -18.52 -11.54
N ASP A 167 -7.79 -17.27 -11.66
CA ASP A 167 -7.01 -16.17 -12.23
C ASP A 167 -5.86 -15.78 -11.29
N GLN A 168 -6.12 -15.77 -9.97
CA GLN A 168 -5.10 -15.54 -8.94
C GLN A 168 -4.04 -16.64 -8.91
N LEU A 169 -4.43 -17.91 -9.06
CA LEU A 169 -3.48 -19.02 -9.18
C LEU A 169 -2.60 -18.85 -10.43
N TYR A 170 -3.20 -18.50 -11.55
CA TYR A 170 -2.45 -18.24 -12.78
C TYR A 170 -1.45 -17.07 -12.63
N ALA A 171 -1.78 -16.05 -11.83
CA ALA A 171 -0.83 -14.98 -11.51
C ALA A 171 0.38 -15.49 -10.70
N PHE A 172 0.24 -16.49 -9.84
CA PHE A 172 1.37 -17.14 -9.18
C PHE A 172 2.21 -17.97 -10.16
N ASP A 173 1.59 -18.67 -11.11
CA ASP A 173 2.32 -19.42 -12.15
C ASP A 173 3.14 -18.44 -13.02
N ILE A 174 2.59 -17.29 -13.37
CA ILE A 174 3.32 -16.23 -14.07
C ILE A 174 4.49 -15.69 -13.23
N SER A 175 4.28 -15.50 -11.92
CA SER A 175 5.35 -15.05 -11.03
C SER A 175 6.49 -16.07 -10.93
N HIS A 176 6.17 -17.35 -10.95
CA HIS A 176 7.14 -18.44 -11.00
C HIS A 176 7.86 -18.47 -12.34
N ASP A 177 7.14 -18.58 -13.47
CA ASP A 177 7.70 -18.86 -14.80
C ASP A 177 8.50 -17.68 -15.40
N TYR A 178 8.13 -16.45 -15.07
CA TYR A 178 8.76 -15.25 -15.62
C TYR A 178 9.69 -14.53 -14.66
N LEU A 179 9.37 -14.51 -13.36
CA LEU A 179 10.14 -13.78 -12.38
C LEU A 179 11.09 -14.66 -11.55
N GLY A 180 11.01 -15.99 -11.68
CA GLY A 180 11.83 -16.93 -10.93
C GLY A 180 11.49 -16.99 -9.44
N LEU A 181 10.26 -16.62 -9.06
CA LEU A 181 9.82 -16.67 -7.66
C LEU A 181 9.24 -18.05 -7.35
N SER A 182 9.94 -18.84 -6.54
CA SER A 182 9.56 -20.22 -6.19
C SER A 182 8.86 -20.30 -4.84
N LYS A 183 8.09 -21.37 -4.61
CA LYS A 183 7.54 -21.67 -3.29
C LYS A 183 8.63 -22.26 -2.38
N PRO A 184 8.44 -22.21 -1.04
CA PRO A 184 9.38 -22.83 -0.12
C PRO A 184 9.61 -24.32 -0.45
N GLY A 185 10.90 -24.69 -0.62
CA GLY A 185 11.31 -26.05 -0.95
C GLY A 185 11.27 -26.42 -2.43
N GLU A 186 10.80 -25.51 -3.31
CA GLU A 186 10.88 -25.66 -4.77
C GLU A 186 12.16 -24.98 -5.29
N GLU A 187 12.80 -25.56 -6.30
CA GLU A 187 13.91 -24.93 -6.99
C GLU A 187 13.40 -23.72 -7.82
N ALA A 188 14.11 -22.60 -7.73
CA ALA A 188 13.75 -21.42 -8.48
C ALA A 188 14.05 -21.60 -9.98
N PRO A 189 13.07 -21.41 -10.88
CA PRO A 189 13.34 -21.48 -12.31
C PRO A 189 14.19 -20.28 -12.76
N PRO A 190 14.86 -20.38 -13.93
CA PRO A 190 15.61 -19.24 -14.46
C PRO A 190 14.66 -18.07 -14.76
N LYS A 191 15.07 -16.87 -14.34
CA LYS A 191 14.31 -15.65 -14.62
C LYS A 191 14.28 -15.38 -16.12
N ARG A 192 13.11 -15.15 -16.66
CA ARG A 192 12.91 -14.66 -18.03
C ARG A 192 12.88 -13.14 -18.08
N VAL A 193 12.48 -12.53 -16.97
CA VAL A 193 12.35 -11.08 -16.80
C VAL A 193 12.94 -10.69 -15.45
N GLU A 194 13.77 -9.66 -15.44
CA GLU A 194 14.32 -9.12 -14.20
C GLU A 194 13.19 -8.51 -13.33
N VAL A 195 13.24 -8.81 -12.04
CA VAL A 195 12.23 -8.33 -11.09
C VAL A 195 12.48 -6.86 -10.77
N ALA A 196 11.55 -5.98 -11.14
CA ALA A 196 11.58 -4.58 -10.73
C ALA A 196 10.82 -4.38 -9.40
N PRO A 197 11.11 -3.28 -8.64
CA PRO A 197 10.41 -3.01 -7.38
C PRO A 197 8.89 -3.01 -7.50
N MET A 198 8.34 -2.38 -8.55
CA MET A 198 6.89 -2.31 -8.77
C MET A 198 6.27 -3.66 -9.15
N THR A 199 7.05 -4.54 -9.76
CA THR A 199 6.62 -5.90 -10.12
C THR A 199 6.58 -6.79 -8.89
N LEU A 200 7.62 -6.70 -8.04
CA LEU A 200 7.61 -7.36 -6.73
C LEU A 200 6.42 -6.88 -5.87
N ASP A 201 6.17 -5.57 -5.85
CA ASP A 201 5.03 -4.98 -5.14
C ASP A 201 3.69 -5.61 -5.56
N ALA A 202 3.48 -5.85 -6.87
CA ALA A 202 2.29 -6.51 -7.39
C ALA A 202 2.17 -7.98 -6.92
N VAL A 203 3.29 -8.71 -6.92
CA VAL A 203 3.31 -10.11 -6.43
C VAL A 203 3.04 -10.18 -4.93
N LEU A 204 3.65 -9.31 -4.13
CA LEU A 204 3.39 -9.26 -2.69
C LEU A 204 1.94 -8.85 -2.38
N LEU A 205 1.36 -7.96 -3.19
CA LEU A 205 -0.06 -7.62 -3.10
C LEU A 205 -0.95 -8.83 -3.40
N LEU A 206 -0.63 -9.62 -4.44
CA LEU A 206 -1.31 -10.88 -4.73
C LEU A 206 -1.25 -11.83 -3.52
N CYS A 207 -0.10 -11.98 -2.87
CA CYS A 207 0.05 -12.81 -1.68
C CYS A 207 -0.87 -12.33 -0.53
N ILE A 208 -0.95 -11.02 -0.30
CA ILE A 208 -1.79 -10.44 0.76
C ILE A 208 -3.28 -10.66 0.47
N ILE A 209 -3.73 -10.39 -0.75
CA ILE A 209 -5.14 -10.53 -1.14
C ILE A 209 -5.59 -11.99 -1.11
N THR A 210 -4.70 -12.92 -1.47
CA THR A 210 -4.98 -14.35 -1.42
C THR A 210 -4.68 -14.99 -0.05
N HIS A 211 -4.38 -14.18 0.98
CA HIS A 211 -4.02 -14.62 2.34
C HIS A 211 -2.83 -15.59 2.41
N LYS A 212 -1.94 -15.58 1.41
CA LYS A 212 -0.72 -16.41 1.38
C LYS A 212 0.45 -15.67 2.06
N HIS A 213 0.27 -15.30 3.32
CA HIS A 213 1.20 -14.46 4.08
C HIS A 213 2.61 -15.05 4.21
N ARG A 214 2.74 -16.37 4.42
CA ARG A 214 4.04 -17.04 4.47
C ARG A 214 4.78 -16.95 3.15
N LEU A 215 4.06 -17.02 2.04
CA LEU A 215 4.63 -16.89 0.70
C LEU A 215 5.09 -15.44 0.43
N CYS A 216 4.36 -14.44 0.93
CA CYS A 216 4.78 -13.04 0.89
C CYS A 216 6.16 -12.84 1.54
N ILE A 217 6.34 -13.38 2.74
CA ILE A 217 7.61 -13.31 3.49
C ILE A 217 8.72 -14.05 2.73
N HIS A 218 8.42 -15.25 2.23
CA HIS A 218 9.38 -16.08 1.51
C HIS A 218 9.90 -15.38 0.23
N TYR A 219 9.04 -14.77 -0.56
CA TYR A 219 9.46 -14.07 -1.78
C TYR A 219 10.37 -12.86 -1.47
N VAL A 220 10.08 -12.11 -0.40
CA VAL A 220 10.97 -11.02 0.02
C VAL A 220 12.32 -11.57 0.47
N GLN A 221 12.33 -12.66 1.24
CA GLN A 221 13.57 -13.31 1.70
C GLN A 221 14.38 -13.84 0.51
N GLN A 222 13.75 -14.50 -0.47
CA GLN A 222 14.40 -14.98 -1.68
C GLN A 222 15.13 -13.85 -2.43
N ILE A 223 14.49 -12.68 -2.58
CA ILE A 223 15.09 -11.50 -3.23
C ILE A 223 16.24 -10.91 -2.41
N ILE A 224 16.13 -10.91 -1.07
CA ILE A 224 17.19 -10.45 -0.17
C ILE A 224 18.40 -11.39 -0.26
N ASP A 225 18.18 -12.69 -0.17
CA ASP A 225 19.24 -13.71 -0.20
C ASP A 225 19.99 -13.70 -1.53
N GLU A 226 19.25 -13.57 -2.64
CA GLU A 226 19.85 -13.41 -3.97
C GLU A 226 20.71 -12.15 -4.08
N ALA A 227 20.24 -11.03 -3.53
CA ALA A 227 21.00 -9.78 -3.56
C ALA A 227 22.28 -9.88 -2.73
N ILE A 228 22.22 -10.48 -1.54
CA ILE A 228 23.36 -10.70 -0.67
C ILE A 228 24.37 -11.65 -1.35
N ALA A 229 23.88 -12.76 -1.92
CA ALA A 229 24.74 -13.72 -2.61
C ALA A 229 25.51 -13.13 -3.80
N ASN A 230 24.93 -12.12 -4.46
CA ASN A 230 25.54 -11.42 -5.60
C ASN A 230 26.24 -10.11 -5.22
N ASP A 231 26.42 -9.82 -3.94
CA ASP A 231 27.00 -8.56 -3.42
C ASP A 231 26.34 -7.30 -4.04
N ARG A 232 25.02 -7.32 -4.16
CA ARG A 232 24.22 -6.22 -4.72
C ARG A 232 23.23 -5.70 -3.69
N LYS A 233 22.82 -4.45 -3.85
CA LYS A 233 21.70 -3.93 -3.11
C LYS A 233 20.41 -4.57 -3.64
N ALA A 234 19.58 -5.10 -2.75
CA ALA A 234 18.29 -5.63 -3.14
C ALA A 234 17.37 -4.51 -3.67
N ILE A 235 16.47 -4.90 -4.56
CA ILE A 235 15.40 -4.03 -5.08
C ILE A 235 14.34 -3.71 -4.02
N ILE A 236 14.51 -4.24 -2.82
CA ILE A 236 13.58 -4.09 -1.70
C ILE A 236 13.54 -2.63 -1.25
N ASP A 237 12.33 -2.14 -1.07
CA ASP A 237 12.05 -0.85 -0.44
C ASP A 237 11.21 -1.01 0.83
N ARG A 238 10.95 0.12 1.52
CA ARG A 238 10.13 0.15 2.72
C ARG A 238 8.73 -0.46 2.49
N GLY A 239 8.08 -0.20 1.36
CA GLY A 239 6.74 -0.71 1.08
C GLY A 239 6.68 -2.24 1.01
N HIS A 240 7.74 -2.88 0.52
CA HIS A 240 7.86 -4.34 0.55
C HIS A 240 7.98 -4.87 1.98
N MET A 241 8.82 -4.24 2.82
CA MET A 241 8.98 -4.61 4.23
C MET A 241 7.71 -4.38 5.05
N GLU A 242 6.97 -3.32 4.78
CA GLU A 242 5.65 -3.10 5.39
C GLU A 242 4.64 -4.20 5.04
N LYS A 243 4.70 -4.78 3.83
CA LYS A 243 3.88 -5.95 3.46
C LYS A 243 4.29 -7.22 4.23
N VAL A 244 5.58 -7.39 4.51
CA VAL A 244 6.09 -8.45 5.40
C VAL A 244 5.53 -8.26 6.82
N LEU A 245 5.67 -7.08 7.41
CA LEU A 245 5.15 -6.77 8.74
C LEU A 245 3.62 -6.93 8.82
N ARG A 246 2.89 -6.49 7.78
CA ARG A 246 1.46 -6.74 7.65
C ARG A 246 1.14 -8.24 7.60
N SER A 247 1.97 -9.03 6.95
CA SER A 247 1.79 -10.49 6.89
C SER A 247 2.00 -11.12 8.27
N TYR A 248 2.96 -10.68 9.08
CA TYR A 248 3.11 -11.12 10.47
C TYR A 248 1.86 -10.79 11.29
N ALA A 249 1.36 -9.56 11.21
CA ALA A 249 0.14 -9.17 11.92
C ALA A 249 -1.07 -10.04 11.52
N ALA A 250 -1.21 -10.39 10.25
CA ALA A 250 -2.28 -11.26 9.77
C ALA A 250 -2.11 -12.71 10.24
N MET A 251 -0.89 -13.23 10.26
CA MET A 251 -0.59 -14.57 10.75
C MET A 251 -0.84 -14.70 12.25
N THR A 252 -0.51 -13.67 13.04
CA THR A 252 -0.81 -13.63 14.47
C THR A 252 -2.32 -13.71 14.73
N ILE A 253 -3.13 -13.03 13.92
CA ILE A 253 -4.61 -13.12 13.99
C ILE A 253 -5.09 -14.56 13.72
N ALA A 254 -4.42 -15.26 12.80
CA ALA A 254 -4.70 -16.65 12.48
C ALA A 254 -4.16 -17.64 13.52
N GLY A 255 -3.58 -17.15 14.65
CA GLY A 255 -3.08 -17.97 15.74
C GLY A 255 -1.62 -18.40 15.62
N SER A 256 -0.85 -17.81 14.69
CA SER A 256 0.61 -18.06 14.62
C SER A 256 1.32 -17.40 15.81
N VAL A 257 2.31 -18.09 16.36
CA VAL A 257 3.10 -17.64 17.52
C VAL A 257 4.51 -17.24 17.07
N GLY A 258 5.10 -16.24 17.75
CA GLY A 258 6.46 -15.75 17.47
C GLY A 258 6.55 -14.73 16.33
N GLU A 259 5.43 -14.31 15.76
CA GLU A 259 5.42 -13.35 14.66
C GLU A 259 5.74 -11.91 15.14
N SER A 260 5.48 -11.59 16.40
CA SER A 260 5.87 -10.31 17.01
C SER A 260 7.39 -10.18 17.14
N ASP A 261 8.08 -11.24 17.55
CA ASP A 261 9.55 -11.25 17.60
C ASP A 261 10.15 -11.07 16.21
N ARG A 262 9.61 -11.76 15.21
CA ARG A 262 10.02 -11.60 13.81
C ARG A 262 9.77 -10.18 13.28
N ALA A 263 8.70 -9.52 13.75
CA ALA A 263 8.44 -8.13 13.40
C ALA A 263 9.51 -7.19 14.01
N VAL A 264 9.95 -7.44 15.25
CA VAL A 264 11.08 -6.72 15.87
C VAL A 264 12.34 -6.93 15.07
N GLU A 265 12.72 -8.18 14.80
CA GLU A 265 13.90 -8.54 14.00
C GLU A 265 13.89 -7.87 12.62
N THR A 266 12.72 -7.85 11.98
CA THR A 266 12.55 -7.19 10.67
C THR A 266 12.79 -5.69 10.75
N ILE A 267 12.28 -5.00 11.76
CA ILE A 267 12.49 -3.55 11.95
C ILE A 267 13.96 -3.27 12.28
N GLU A 268 14.61 -4.08 13.13
CA GLU A 268 16.04 -3.97 13.43
C GLU A 268 16.88 -4.21 12.16
N TRP A 269 16.52 -5.21 11.35
CA TRP A 269 17.12 -5.46 10.06
C TRP A 269 17.00 -4.24 9.14
N MET A 270 15.82 -3.61 9.08
CA MET A 270 15.60 -2.40 8.27
C MET A 270 16.52 -1.26 8.71
N HIS A 271 16.69 -1.04 10.03
CA HIS A 271 17.61 -0.03 10.56
C HIS A 271 19.07 -0.32 10.14
N LYS A 272 19.51 -1.57 10.30
CA LYS A 272 20.85 -2.01 9.93
C LYS A 272 21.14 -1.80 8.44
N TYR A 273 20.24 -2.26 7.58
CA TYR A 273 20.46 -2.19 6.13
C TYR A 273 20.24 -0.79 5.57
N HIS A 274 19.37 0.02 6.19
CA HIS A 274 19.30 1.45 5.88
C HIS A 274 20.63 2.15 6.14
N ALA A 275 21.31 1.86 7.24
CA ALA A 275 22.63 2.41 7.54
C ALA A 275 23.68 1.97 6.49
N LEU A 276 23.52 0.81 5.86
CA LEU A 276 24.32 0.33 4.72
C LEU A 276 23.87 0.92 3.36
N GLY A 277 22.92 1.84 3.37
CA GLY A 277 22.47 2.57 2.18
C GLY A 277 21.39 1.85 1.34
N TRP A 278 20.67 0.87 1.91
CA TRP A 278 19.49 0.30 1.28
C TRP A 278 18.28 1.23 1.44
N ASN A 279 17.29 1.13 0.53
CA ASN A 279 16.10 1.99 0.54
C ASN A 279 14.99 1.45 1.47
N VAL A 280 15.35 1.04 2.66
CA VAL A 280 14.46 0.39 3.63
C VAL A 280 14.30 1.19 4.92
N LYS A 281 14.42 2.52 4.86
CA LYS A 281 14.27 3.38 6.05
C LYS A 281 12.91 3.18 6.71
N PRO A 282 12.85 2.78 8.01
CA PRO A 282 11.59 2.71 8.72
C PRO A 282 10.93 4.10 8.86
N GLU A 283 9.61 4.14 8.75
CA GLU A 283 8.79 5.32 9.02
C GLU A 283 7.68 4.97 10.03
N ALA A 284 6.87 5.94 10.43
CA ALA A 284 5.80 5.73 11.42
C ALA A 284 4.88 4.55 11.07
N SER A 285 4.49 4.40 9.78
CA SER A 285 3.68 3.27 9.31
C SER A 285 4.32 1.90 9.55
N THR A 286 5.64 1.83 9.41
CA THR A 286 6.42 0.59 9.63
C THR A 286 6.28 0.10 11.08
N TYR A 287 6.49 1.00 12.05
CA TYR A 287 6.34 0.66 13.47
C TYR A 287 4.88 0.31 13.82
N GLY A 288 3.92 1.01 13.23
CA GLY A 288 2.49 0.73 13.42
C GLY A 288 2.11 -0.70 12.99
N TRP A 289 2.66 -1.24 11.91
CA TRP A 289 2.45 -2.63 11.52
C TRP A 289 3.09 -3.62 12.51
N GLY A 290 4.30 -3.31 12.98
CA GLY A 290 4.97 -4.11 14.02
C GLY A 290 4.18 -4.13 15.33
N LEU A 291 3.72 -2.98 15.83
CA LEU A 291 2.88 -2.88 17.02
C LEU A 291 1.55 -3.63 16.87
N MET A 292 1.00 -3.69 15.65
CA MET A 292 -0.23 -4.45 15.39
C MET A 292 -0.02 -5.96 15.58
N SER A 293 1.13 -6.52 15.16
CA SER A 293 1.44 -7.94 15.42
C SER A 293 1.59 -8.21 16.91
N CYS A 294 2.27 -7.31 17.65
CA CYS A 294 2.42 -7.43 19.10
C CYS A 294 1.08 -7.39 19.86
N TRP A 295 0.20 -6.45 19.48
CA TRP A 295 -1.13 -6.40 20.07
C TRP A 295 -1.94 -7.68 19.83
N ARG A 296 -1.91 -8.21 18.64
CA ARG A 296 -2.65 -9.43 18.28
C ARG A 296 -2.08 -10.67 18.99
N GLY A 297 -0.78 -10.71 19.23
CA GLY A 297 -0.09 -11.77 19.97
C GLY A 297 -0.13 -11.62 21.48
N GLY A 298 -0.55 -10.48 22.00
CA GLY A 298 -0.47 -10.18 23.45
C GLY A 298 0.98 -10.03 23.95
N ASP A 299 1.91 -9.80 23.04
CA ASP A 299 3.35 -9.73 23.33
C ASP A 299 3.75 -8.30 23.69
N TRP A 300 3.86 -8.05 24.98
CA TRP A 300 4.27 -6.76 25.50
C TRP A 300 5.76 -6.48 25.31
N ALA A 301 6.63 -7.49 25.45
CA ALA A 301 8.07 -7.29 25.33
C ALA A 301 8.45 -6.76 23.95
N SER A 302 7.95 -7.41 22.91
CA SER A 302 8.13 -6.95 21.52
C SER A 302 7.48 -5.59 21.27
N ALA A 303 6.30 -5.29 21.85
CA ALA A 303 5.66 -3.97 21.73
C ALA A 303 6.50 -2.85 22.37
N ALA A 304 7.03 -3.08 23.55
CA ALA A 304 7.94 -2.16 24.24
C ALA A 304 9.21 -1.93 23.44
N ARG A 305 9.80 -2.98 22.87
CA ARG A 305 11.00 -2.90 22.01
C ARG A 305 10.74 -2.12 20.74
N ILE A 306 9.62 -2.35 20.04
CA ILE A 306 9.24 -1.58 18.86
C ILE A 306 9.05 -0.10 19.22
N THR A 307 8.43 0.19 20.36
CA THR A 307 8.27 1.57 20.83
C THR A 307 9.62 2.23 21.12
N GLU A 308 10.58 1.52 21.67
CA GLU A 308 11.94 1.99 21.86
C GLU A 308 12.62 2.27 20.51
N LEU A 309 12.51 1.37 19.53
CA LEU A 309 13.04 1.55 18.18
C LEU A 309 12.40 2.77 17.49
N MET A 310 11.11 3.01 17.70
CA MET A 310 10.35 4.12 17.14
C MET A 310 10.73 5.47 17.74
N THR A 311 10.79 5.54 19.07
CA THR A 311 10.88 6.79 19.82
C THR A 311 12.29 7.13 20.25
N GLY A 312 13.20 6.14 20.34
CA GLY A 312 14.52 6.27 20.91
C GLY A 312 14.53 6.35 22.44
N CYS A 313 13.38 6.22 23.10
CA CYS A 313 13.28 6.20 24.56
C CYS A 313 13.43 4.77 25.08
N HIS A 314 14.31 4.55 26.05
CA HIS A 314 14.51 3.22 26.63
C HIS A 314 13.26 2.75 27.39
N ALA A 315 12.73 1.60 26.98
CA ALA A 315 11.50 1.04 27.54
C ALA A 315 11.63 0.71 29.04
N GLU A 316 12.83 0.33 29.49
CA GLU A 316 13.13 0.03 30.91
C GLU A 316 12.90 1.21 31.86
N ASP A 317 13.06 2.45 31.36
CA ASP A 317 12.91 3.65 32.17
C ASP A 317 11.43 3.98 32.50
N PHE A 318 10.50 3.23 31.88
CA PHE A 318 9.07 3.26 32.20
C PHE A 318 8.59 2.08 33.08
N ALA A 319 9.49 1.18 33.48
CA ALA A 319 9.17 0.06 34.38
C ALA A 319 8.85 0.54 35.82
N ASP A 320 8.46 -0.39 36.70
CA ASP A 320 8.15 -0.08 38.10
C ASP A 320 9.37 0.46 38.88
N ASP A 321 10.57 -0.02 38.52
CA ASP A 321 11.86 0.44 39.08
C ASP A 321 12.69 1.13 37.96
N PRO A 322 12.37 2.39 37.61
CA PRO A 322 13.05 3.07 36.51
C PRO A 322 14.51 3.36 36.89
N LYS A 323 15.43 3.04 35.96
CA LYS A 323 16.87 3.33 36.11
C LYS A 323 17.16 4.82 36.16
N THR A 324 16.35 5.62 35.49
CA THR A 324 16.53 7.08 35.35
C THR A 324 15.18 7.79 35.24
N SER A 325 15.13 9.04 35.71
CA SER A 325 14.02 9.99 35.50
C SER A 325 14.60 11.37 35.18
N PRO A 326 14.32 12.01 34.03
CA PRO A 326 13.45 11.54 32.94
C PRO A 326 14.03 10.34 32.18
N PRO A 327 13.20 9.66 31.32
CA PRO A 327 13.63 8.52 30.51
C PRO A 327 14.83 8.88 29.63
N ARG A 328 15.79 7.95 29.53
CA ARG A 328 16.93 8.09 28.63
C ARG A 328 16.46 8.06 27.18
N MET A 329 17.10 8.87 26.37
CA MET A 329 16.85 8.92 24.94
C MET A 329 18.14 8.65 24.17
N ASP A 330 18.03 7.86 23.10
CA ASP A 330 19.12 7.62 22.16
C ASP A 330 19.58 8.93 21.50
N ARG A 331 20.87 9.02 21.18
CA ARG A 331 21.48 10.15 20.43
C ARG A 331 21.11 10.10 18.93
N ARG A 332 19.82 9.97 18.61
CA ARG A 332 19.34 10.02 17.21
C ARG A 332 19.01 11.45 16.80
N THR A 333 19.04 11.71 15.51
CA THR A 333 18.52 12.97 14.98
C THR A 333 16.98 13.01 15.14
N LYS A 334 16.41 14.19 15.38
CA LYS A 334 14.94 14.35 15.51
C LYS A 334 14.15 13.78 14.31
N SER A 335 14.77 13.70 13.13
CA SER A 335 14.16 13.13 11.91
C SER A 335 14.10 11.60 11.93
N GLN A 336 14.69 10.94 12.93
CA GLN A 336 14.68 9.49 13.10
C GLN A 336 13.83 9.03 14.30
N MET A 337 13.19 9.99 14.99
CA MET A 337 12.36 9.74 16.15
C MET A 337 10.92 10.05 15.80
N PHE A 338 10.03 9.10 16.07
CA PHE A 338 8.60 9.27 15.84
C PHE A 338 7.87 9.22 17.17
N VAL A 339 6.95 10.14 17.38
CA VAL A 339 6.02 10.10 18.51
C VAL A 339 4.87 9.20 18.12
N PRO A 340 4.47 8.22 18.96
CA PRO A 340 3.32 7.35 18.69
C PRO A 340 2.07 8.17 18.37
N ASP A 341 1.42 7.88 17.27
CA ASP A 341 0.12 8.47 16.91
C ASP A 341 -1.04 7.73 17.61
N ALA A 342 -2.28 8.09 17.30
CA ALA A 342 -3.46 7.46 17.90
C ALA A 342 -3.54 5.95 17.59
N ARG A 343 -3.13 5.53 16.41
CA ARG A 343 -3.10 4.12 15.99
C ARG A 343 -2.05 3.34 16.80
N ASP A 344 -0.84 3.87 16.84
CA ASP A 344 0.28 3.26 17.55
C ASP A 344 0.00 3.16 19.04
N MET A 345 -0.50 4.24 19.65
CA MET A 345 -0.90 4.29 21.03
C MET A 345 -2.04 3.29 21.34
N SER A 346 -3.00 3.16 20.43
CA SER A 346 -4.07 2.16 20.53
C SER A 346 -3.52 0.74 20.53
N CYS A 347 -2.57 0.42 19.64
CA CYS A 347 -1.93 -0.90 19.57
C CYS A 347 -1.12 -1.17 20.85
N LEU A 348 -0.36 -0.21 21.34
CA LEU A 348 0.46 -0.31 22.53
C LEU A 348 -0.40 -0.60 23.79
N LEU A 349 -1.47 0.18 24.01
CA LEU A 349 -2.41 -0.03 25.11
C LEU A 349 -3.08 -1.40 25.05
N ARG A 350 -3.45 -1.86 23.85
CA ARG A 350 -4.07 -3.17 23.64
C ARG A 350 -3.07 -4.31 23.86
N ALA A 351 -1.80 -4.16 23.48
CA ALA A 351 -0.77 -5.14 23.73
C ALA A 351 -0.56 -5.32 25.25
N ALA A 352 -0.46 -4.21 25.99
CA ALA A 352 -0.37 -4.24 27.45
C ALA A 352 -1.60 -4.88 28.11
N LEU A 353 -2.81 -4.57 27.62
CA LEU A 353 -4.05 -5.17 28.13
C LEU A 353 -4.13 -6.67 27.83
N ALA A 354 -3.73 -7.08 26.61
CA ALA A 354 -3.75 -8.47 26.18
C ALA A 354 -2.71 -9.35 26.90
N SER A 355 -1.57 -8.78 27.33
CA SER A 355 -0.58 -9.50 28.13
C SER A 355 -1.12 -9.99 29.49
N GLY A 356 -2.19 -9.35 29.99
CA GLY A 356 -2.80 -9.70 31.29
C GLY A 356 -2.03 -9.23 32.50
N GLU A 357 -0.78 -8.79 32.36
CA GLU A 357 0.10 -8.41 33.46
C GLU A 357 -0.05 -6.94 33.87
N VAL A 358 -0.29 -6.69 35.16
CA VAL A 358 -0.49 -5.34 35.70
C VAL A 358 0.80 -4.50 35.61
N ALA A 359 1.98 -5.12 35.75
CA ALA A 359 3.26 -4.44 35.61
C ALA A 359 3.42 -3.84 34.17
N ASN A 360 3.09 -4.62 33.16
CA ASN A 360 3.11 -4.19 31.76
C ASN A 360 2.11 -3.05 31.51
N MET A 361 0.93 -3.13 32.14
CA MET A 361 -0.08 -2.08 32.06
C MET A 361 0.40 -0.77 32.71
N ARG A 362 1.09 -0.84 33.89
CA ARG A 362 1.68 0.35 34.53
C ARG A 362 2.78 0.96 33.65
N GLN A 363 3.68 0.13 33.12
CA GLN A 363 4.72 0.58 32.19
C GLN A 363 4.11 1.29 30.97
N CYS A 364 3.07 0.71 30.35
CA CYS A 364 2.34 1.31 29.26
C CYS A 364 1.68 2.64 29.64
N LEU A 365 1.09 2.76 30.82
CA LEU A 365 0.49 4.02 31.28
C LEU A 365 1.52 5.13 31.44
N ARG A 366 2.74 4.81 31.90
CA ARG A 366 3.85 5.78 32.02
C ARG A 366 4.27 6.24 30.61
N MET A 367 4.45 5.31 29.67
CA MET A 367 4.71 5.64 28.26
C MET A 367 3.60 6.52 27.68
N ALA A 368 2.32 6.14 27.84
CA ALA A 368 1.18 6.90 27.33
C ALA A 368 1.09 8.29 27.97
N THR A 369 1.39 8.43 29.25
CA THR A 369 1.42 9.73 29.93
C THR A 369 2.57 10.59 29.44
N PHE A 370 3.75 10.01 29.23
CA PHE A 370 4.93 10.70 28.73
C PHE A 370 4.72 11.20 27.29
N PHE A 371 4.42 10.30 26.35
CA PHE A 371 4.22 10.65 24.94
C PHE A 371 2.97 11.50 24.73
N GLY A 372 1.88 11.18 25.42
CA GLY A 372 0.64 11.97 25.38
C GLY A 372 0.79 13.36 25.99
N GLY A 373 1.77 13.57 26.85
CA GLY A 373 2.15 14.86 27.44
C GLY A 373 2.97 15.75 26.48
N LEU A 374 3.57 15.18 25.44
CA LEU A 374 4.30 15.93 24.44
C LEU A 374 3.34 16.83 23.63
N ARG A 375 3.87 17.92 23.10
CA ARG A 375 3.08 18.87 22.28
C ARG A 375 3.25 18.56 20.80
N SER A 376 2.13 18.57 20.09
CA SER A 376 2.10 18.55 18.61
C SER A 376 2.65 19.86 18.03
N SER A 377 2.79 19.89 16.70
CA SER A 377 3.16 21.11 15.97
C SER A 377 2.18 22.28 16.21
N SER A 378 0.93 22.01 16.53
CA SER A 378 -0.10 23.00 16.91
C SER A 378 0.01 23.48 18.37
N GLY A 379 0.97 22.96 19.16
CA GLY A 379 1.15 23.28 20.57
C GLY A 379 0.21 22.55 21.53
N THR A 380 -0.73 21.73 21.05
CA THR A 380 -1.65 20.92 21.84
C THR A 380 -0.97 19.62 22.27
N LYS A 381 -1.28 19.13 23.47
CA LYS A 381 -0.77 17.83 23.93
C LYS A 381 -1.47 16.69 23.18
N TYR A 382 -0.71 15.68 22.78
CA TYR A 382 -1.28 14.50 22.06
C TYR A 382 -2.41 13.83 22.84
N MET A 383 -2.29 13.69 24.17
CA MET A 383 -3.36 13.12 25.00
C MET A 383 -4.65 13.97 24.94
N ASP A 384 -4.54 15.28 24.87
CA ASP A 384 -5.71 16.15 24.78
C ASP A 384 -6.37 16.03 23.39
N VAL A 385 -5.57 15.82 22.34
CA VAL A 385 -6.06 15.52 20.98
C VAL A 385 -6.83 14.20 20.98
N TYR A 386 -6.28 13.13 21.54
CA TYR A 386 -6.96 11.82 21.60
C TYR A 386 -8.28 11.90 22.35
N LEU A 387 -8.30 12.59 23.51
CA LEU A 387 -9.50 12.76 24.31
C LEU A 387 -10.56 13.62 23.62
N ALA A 388 -10.15 14.66 22.88
CA ALA A 388 -11.05 15.53 22.12
C ALA A 388 -11.67 14.82 20.89
N HIS A 389 -10.86 14.13 20.10
CA HIS A 389 -11.33 13.41 18.93
C HIS A 389 -12.23 12.21 19.28
N GLY A 390 -11.97 11.54 20.41
CA GLY A 390 -12.87 10.50 20.90
C GLY A 390 -14.28 10.99 21.22
N GLN A 391 -14.47 12.32 21.44
CA GLN A 391 -15.80 12.93 21.65
C GLN A 391 -16.52 13.26 20.34
N LEU A 392 -15.78 13.50 19.24
CA LEU A 392 -16.33 14.00 17.98
C LEU A 392 -16.85 12.91 17.02
N SER A 393 -16.56 11.65 17.29
CA SER A 393 -16.89 10.53 16.37
C SER A 393 -18.38 10.23 16.21
N GLY A 394 -19.27 10.96 16.88
CA GLY A 394 -20.74 10.83 16.75
C GLY A 394 -21.42 11.80 15.77
N ALA A 395 -20.72 12.75 15.17
CA ALA A 395 -21.36 13.90 14.52
C ALA A 395 -20.74 14.36 13.18
N VAL A 396 -19.89 13.58 12.52
CA VAL A 396 -19.29 14.00 11.23
C VAL A 396 -20.06 13.40 10.06
N PRO A 397 -20.66 14.21 9.17
CA PRO A 397 -21.29 13.71 7.95
C PRO A 397 -20.27 13.03 7.03
N GLU A 398 -20.68 11.94 6.38
CA GLU A 398 -19.87 11.09 5.49
C GLU A 398 -19.23 11.78 4.27
N SER A 399 -19.55 13.04 3.99
CA SER A 399 -19.12 13.74 2.77
C SER A 399 -17.72 14.36 2.82
N ASN A 400 -17.04 14.37 3.97
CA ASN A 400 -15.68 14.86 4.11
C ASN A 400 -14.86 13.87 4.95
N VAL A 401 -14.41 12.79 4.34
CA VAL A 401 -13.47 11.84 4.94
C VAL A 401 -12.03 12.30 4.66
N PRO A 402 -11.47 13.22 5.46
CA PRO A 402 -10.05 13.48 5.42
C PRO A 402 -9.39 12.57 6.44
N LYS A 403 -8.31 11.93 6.04
CA LYS A 403 -7.37 11.21 6.92
C LYS A 403 -8.07 10.30 7.93
N ARG A 404 -8.43 9.21 7.44
CA ARG A 404 -9.25 8.06 7.78
C ARG A 404 -9.21 7.57 9.22
N ASP A 405 -8.24 7.95 10.05
CA ASP A 405 -7.92 7.08 11.16
C ASP A 405 -7.85 7.79 12.52
N GLU A 406 -7.70 9.10 12.57
CA GLU A 406 -7.48 9.78 13.85
C GLU A 406 -8.68 9.73 14.80
N PRO A 407 -9.94 10.00 14.38
CA PRO A 407 -11.09 9.88 15.27
C PRO A 407 -11.39 8.44 15.69
N PHE A 408 -11.26 7.48 14.77
CA PHE A 408 -11.49 6.07 15.05
C PHE A 408 -10.47 5.53 16.06
N TYR A 409 -9.17 5.72 15.77
CA TYR A 409 -8.13 5.25 16.68
C TYR A 409 -8.11 6.03 17.99
N SER A 410 -8.42 7.31 18.01
CA SER A 410 -8.59 8.08 19.24
C SER A 410 -9.68 7.53 20.14
N THR A 411 -10.81 7.11 19.56
CA THR A 411 -11.87 6.40 20.32
C THR A 411 -11.35 5.09 20.90
N LYS A 412 -10.56 4.33 20.15
CA LYS A 412 -9.93 3.08 20.62
C LYS A 412 -8.89 3.35 21.72
N VAL A 413 -8.08 4.41 21.59
CA VAL A 413 -7.16 4.84 22.65
C VAL A 413 -7.93 5.11 23.93
N VAL A 414 -9.00 5.92 23.87
CA VAL A 414 -9.77 6.31 25.05
C VAL A 414 -10.44 5.12 25.73
N SER A 415 -11.08 4.23 24.95
CA SER A 415 -11.74 3.03 25.50
C SER A 415 -10.73 2.09 26.15
N THR A 416 -9.62 1.77 25.45
CA THR A 416 -8.62 0.83 25.99
C THR A 416 -7.87 1.44 27.17
N LEU A 417 -7.58 2.76 27.13
CA LEU A 417 -6.99 3.48 28.26
C LEU A 417 -7.88 3.39 29.51
N ALA A 418 -9.20 3.52 29.36
CA ALA A 418 -10.14 3.38 30.46
C ALA A 418 -10.11 1.96 31.06
N ASP A 419 -9.99 0.92 30.23
CA ASP A 419 -9.90 -0.48 30.67
C ASP A 419 -8.57 -0.77 31.37
N VAL A 420 -7.45 -0.30 30.83
CA VAL A 420 -6.12 -0.42 31.46
C VAL A 420 -6.11 0.29 32.82
N LEU A 421 -6.59 1.54 32.87
CA LEU A 421 -6.70 2.31 34.11
C LEU A 421 -7.64 1.64 35.14
N LYS A 422 -8.70 0.99 34.69
CA LYS A 422 -9.57 0.22 35.55
C LYS A 422 -8.82 -0.91 36.24
N ARG A 423 -8.16 -1.77 35.44
CA ARG A 423 -7.41 -2.94 35.95
C ARG A 423 -6.26 -2.56 36.89
N VAL A 424 -5.46 -1.54 36.50
CA VAL A 424 -4.35 -1.07 37.34
C VAL A 424 -4.82 -0.50 38.67
N LEU A 425 -5.91 0.28 38.69
CA LEU A 425 -6.43 0.92 39.89
C LEU A 425 -7.25 -0.03 40.79
N GLU A 426 -7.83 -1.10 40.27
CA GLU A 426 -8.50 -2.16 41.04
C GLU A 426 -7.51 -3.09 41.75
N GLY A 427 -6.31 -3.28 41.18
CA GLY A 427 -5.24 -4.08 41.76
C GLY A 427 -4.35 -3.34 42.79
N THR A 428 -4.61 -2.08 43.07
CA THR A 428 -3.78 -1.24 43.95
C THR A 428 -4.53 -0.86 45.24
N ASP A 429 -3.81 -0.87 46.36
CA ASP A 429 -4.38 -0.42 47.63
C ASP A 429 -4.98 0.99 47.52
N PRO A 430 -6.25 1.20 47.87
CA PRO A 430 -6.89 2.52 47.87
C PRO A 430 -6.15 3.57 48.68
N ALA A 431 -5.39 3.17 49.71
CA ALA A 431 -4.59 4.03 50.57
C ALA A 431 -3.26 4.48 49.92
N ALA A 432 -2.80 3.84 48.87
CA ALA A 432 -1.58 4.22 48.16
C ALA A 432 -1.80 5.53 47.34
N ASP A 433 -1.47 6.68 47.94
CA ASP A 433 -1.73 8.02 47.38
C ASP A 433 -0.46 8.61 46.76
N THR A 434 0.17 7.86 45.83
CA THR A 434 1.33 8.36 45.09
C THR A 434 0.94 9.45 44.09
N PRO A 435 1.84 10.40 43.72
CA PRO A 435 1.57 11.40 42.68
C PRO A 435 1.16 10.79 41.33
N GLU A 436 1.72 9.62 41.04
CA GLU A 436 1.41 8.85 39.83
C GLU A 436 -0.05 8.35 39.83
N MET A 437 -0.48 7.77 40.98
CA MET A 437 -1.85 7.29 41.14
C MET A 437 -2.88 8.42 41.08
N LYS A 438 -2.56 9.58 41.61
CA LYS A 438 -3.41 10.79 41.46
C LYS A 438 -3.56 11.19 40.00
N THR A 439 -2.48 11.14 39.26
CA THR A 439 -2.50 11.44 37.81
C THR A 439 -3.36 10.43 37.04
N TRP A 440 -3.23 9.13 37.32
CA TRP A 440 -4.01 8.09 36.67
C TRP A 440 -5.50 8.15 37.02
N ARG A 441 -5.84 8.46 38.28
CA ARG A 441 -7.23 8.70 38.70
C ARG A 441 -7.85 9.88 37.95
N LYS A 442 -7.13 11.00 37.80
CA LYS A 442 -7.57 12.15 36.99
C LYS A 442 -7.77 11.76 35.51
N LEU A 443 -6.83 11.00 34.93
CA LEU A 443 -6.92 10.52 33.54
C LEU A 443 -8.12 9.57 33.37
N LYS A 444 -8.39 8.67 34.32
CA LYS A 444 -9.58 7.79 34.31
C LYS A 444 -10.89 8.59 34.26
N VAL A 445 -10.99 9.66 35.06
CA VAL A 445 -12.18 10.52 35.09
C VAL A 445 -12.35 11.23 33.72
N ARG A 446 -11.25 11.71 33.11
CA ARG A 446 -11.28 12.35 31.79
C ARG A 446 -11.70 11.35 30.70
N ALA A 447 -11.12 10.15 30.67
CA ALA A 447 -11.44 9.09 29.73
C ALA A 447 -12.92 8.64 29.83
N LYS A 448 -13.47 8.52 31.05
CA LYS A 448 -14.89 8.17 31.26
C LYS A 448 -15.88 9.25 30.83
N LYS A 449 -15.50 10.53 30.91
CA LYS A 449 -16.33 11.66 30.45
C LYS A 449 -16.42 11.76 28.94
N THR A 450 -15.54 11.05 28.23
CA THR A 450 -15.57 10.98 26.76
C THR A 450 -16.64 9.95 26.36
N PRO A 451 -17.76 10.35 25.74
CA PRO A 451 -18.79 9.41 25.35
C PRO A 451 -18.21 8.45 24.30
N VAL A 452 -18.13 7.17 24.68
CA VAL A 452 -17.87 6.11 23.71
C VAL A 452 -19.12 5.98 22.85
N PRO A 453 -19.07 6.12 21.53
CA PRO A 453 -20.23 5.91 20.67
C PRO A 453 -20.77 4.50 20.96
N GLN A 454 -22.03 4.40 21.39
CA GLN A 454 -22.70 3.11 21.44
C GLN A 454 -22.67 2.55 20.03
N ARG A 455 -22.25 1.28 19.87
CA ARG A 455 -22.34 0.57 18.60
C ARG A 455 -23.74 0.79 18.06
N SER A 456 -23.87 1.54 16.97
CA SER A 456 -25.07 1.48 16.17
C SER A 456 -25.21 0.03 15.73
N THR A 457 -26.25 -0.62 16.19
CA THR A 457 -26.66 -1.97 15.76
C THR A 457 -27.26 -1.92 14.35
N GLU A 458 -26.75 -1.05 13.49
CA GLU A 458 -27.11 -1.09 12.08
C GLU A 458 -26.43 -2.31 11.45
N PRO A 459 -27.22 -3.25 10.93
CA PRO A 459 -26.69 -4.41 10.25
C PRO A 459 -26.06 -3.97 8.93
N GLY A 460 -24.74 -3.87 8.88
CA GLY A 460 -24.02 -3.62 7.62
C GLY A 460 -22.76 -2.77 7.69
N VAL A 461 -22.49 -2.02 8.75
CA VAL A 461 -21.24 -1.26 8.86
C VAL A 461 -20.14 -2.16 9.41
N LYS A 462 -19.28 -2.67 8.53
CA LYS A 462 -18.09 -3.42 8.91
C LYS A 462 -17.10 -2.48 9.61
N THR A 463 -16.75 -2.79 10.87
CA THR A 463 -15.68 -2.08 11.57
C THR A 463 -14.31 -2.46 10.99
N PRO A 464 -13.30 -1.57 11.00
CA PRO A 464 -11.93 -1.92 10.58
C PRO A 464 -11.33 -3.11 11.32
N ASP A 465 -11.78 -3.41 12.54
CA ASP A 465 -11.40 -4.63 13.28
C ASP A 465 -11.95 -5.92 12.63
N SER A 466 -13.04 -5.84 11.85
CA SER A 466 -13.55 -6.97 11.07
C SER A 466 -12.75 -7.22 9.79
N GLU A 467 -11.94 -6.25 9.37
CA GLU A 467 -11.08 -6.37 8.19
C GLU A 467 -9.92 -7.36 8.38
N LEU A 468 -9.63 -7.72 9.63
CA LEU A 468 -8.56 -8.66 9.99
C LEU A 468 -9.10 -9.98 10.60
N GLN A 469 -10.41 -10.19 10.67
CA GLN A 469 -10.95 -11.51 11.03
C GLN A 469 -10.79 -12.48 9.86
N PRO A 470 -10.58 -13.79 10.12
CA PRO A 470 -10.57 -14.80 9.08
C PRO A 470 -11.92 -14.79 8.36
N LEU A 471 -11.92 -14.36 7.12
CA LEU A 471 -13.11 -14.18 6.30
C LEU A 471 -13.48 -15.52 5.67
N GLY A 472 -14.39 -16.21 6.30
CA GLY A 472 -15.22 -17.18 5.61
C GLY A 472 -16.41 -16.47 4.97
N GLY A 473 -16.25 -15.94 3.76
CA GLY A 473 -17.34 -15.33 3.01
C GLY A 473 -16.92 -14.21 2.05
N ALA A 474 -17.65 -14.04 0.97
CA ALA A 474 -17.38 -13.14 -0.16
C ALA A 474 -17.28 -11.62 0.15
N GLY A 475 -17.38 -11.20 1.41
CA GLY A 475 -17.33 -9.79 1.81
C GLY A 475 -15.94 -9.20 2.12
N GLY A 476 -14.87 -10.01 2.05
CA GLY A 476 -13.51 -9.58 2.46
C GLY A 476 -12.75 -8.75 1.45
N LEU A 477 -13.10 -8.82 0.18
CA LEU A 477 -12.39 -8.14 -0.91
C LEU A 477 -12.51 -6.61 -0.81
N ALA A 478 -13.68 -6.06 -0.49
CA ALA A 478 -13.90 -4.61 -0.43
C ALA A 478 -13.09 -3.89 0.68
N ALA A 479 -12.80 -4.59 1.77
CA ALA A 479 -12.03 -4.05 2.88
C ALA A 479 -10.54 -3.97 2.57
N VAL A 480 -10.02 -4.96 1.85
CA VAL A 480 -8.62 -5.00 1.37
C VAL A 480 -8.38 -3.95 0.29
N GLU A 481 -9.38 -3.69 -0.58
CA GLU A 481 -9.32 -2.66 -1.62
C GLU A 481 -9.05 -1.27 -1.05
N ARG A 482 -9.71 -0.88 0.05
CA ARG A 482 -9.53 0.44 0.67
C ARG A 482 -8.13 0.67 1.24
N VAL A 483 -7.43 -0.39 1.67
CA VAL A 483 -6.03 -0.29 2.16
C VAL A 483 -5.05 -0.18 0.98
N VAL A 484 -5.36 -0.82 -0.15
CA VAL A 484 -4.55 -0.77 -1.37
C VAL A 484 -4.59 0.62 -2.02
N ASP A 485 -5.77 1.26 -2.06
CA ASP A 485 -5.93 2.61 -2.62
C ASP A 485 -5.17 3.68 -1.80
N TYR A 486 -5.05 3.49 -0.48
CA TYR A 486 -4.26 4.38 0.37
C TYR A 486 -2.77 4.35 0.03
N ASP A 487 -2.18 3.16 -0.21
CA ASP A 487 -0.77 3.03 -0.58
C ASP A 487 -0.46 3.62 -1.97
N LEU A 488 -1.42 3.59 -2.90
CA LEU A 488 -1.27 4.17 -4.25
C LEU A 488 -1.42 5.70 -4.23
N ALA A 489 -2.34 6.24 -3.45
CA ALA A 489 -2.57 7.69 -3.34
C ALA A 489 -1.42 8.42 -2.64
N THR A 490 -0.78 7.83 -1.62
CA THR A 490 0.35 8.43 -0.91
C THR A 490 1.64 8.47 -1.74
N ARG A 491 1.82 7.56 -2.70
CA ARG A 491 2.97 7.57 -3.63
C ARG A 491 2.88 8.62 -4.74
N SER A 492 1.68 9.17 -5.02
CA SER A 492 1.50 10.18 -6.07
C SER A 492 1.83 11.62 -5.64
N GLN A 493 1.98 11.89 -4.34
CA GLN A 493 2.42 13.20 -3.85
C GLN A 493 3.94 13.34 -3.96
N LYS A 494 4.42 13.79 -5.13
CA LYS A 494 5.81 14.23 -5.30
C LYS A 494 6.07 15.45 -4.42
N PRO A 495 7.21 15.51 -3.70
CA PRO A 495 7.61 16.74 -3.01
C PRO A 495 7.83 17.86 -4.04
N GLY A 496 7.27 19.03 -3.77
CA GLY A 496 7.36 20.19 -4.63
C GLY A 496 8.81 20.54 -4.95
N ARG A 497 9.06 20.81 -6.21
CA ARG A 497 10.32 21.30 -6.75
C ARG A 497 10.65 22.64 -6.11
N ILE A 498 11.69 22.71 -5.27
CA ILE A 498 12.27 23.98 -4.80
C ILE A 498 12.92 24.64 -6.02
N VAL A 499 12.31 25.72 -6.50
CA VAL A 499 12.93 26.62 -7.46
C VAL A 499 14.00 27.41 -6.71
N ARG A 500 15.27 27.15 -6.98
CA ARG A 500 16.37 28.02 -6.57
C ARG A 500 16.34 29.27 -7.47
N ARG A 501 16.23 30.44 -6.85
CA ARG A 501 16.71 31.72 -7.39
C ARG A 501 18.21 31.82 -7.17
#